data_eb399ff68fd7f879721e969b475c0e2c
#
_entry.id   eb399ff68fd7f879721e969b475c0e2c
#
_cell.length_a   1.000
_cell.length_b   1.000
_cell.length_c   1.000
_cell.angle_alpha   90.00
_cell.angle_beta   90.00
_cell.angle_gamma   90.00
#
_symmetry.space_group_name_H-M   'P 1'
#
loop_
_entity.id
_entity.type
_entity.pdbx_description
1 polymer ?
#
loop_
_entity_poly.entity_id
_entity_poly.type
_entity_poly.pdbx_seq_one_letter_code
_entity_poly.pdbx_strand_id
1 'polypeptide(L)'
;MSGKAEAEFMFRLWAKIFRDNRLIKDTVICNDCEDTRTHKVFQALDDICYEFDLGKPIWLDATIAEFKRHDKARFTQDNFIEAIDFDYLEIHVIEED
;
A
#
# COMPACT_ATOMS: atom_id res chain seq x y z
N MET A 1 2.97 27.39 14.27
CA MET A 1 3.72 26.58 13.39
C MET A 1 2.96 25.44 12.85
N SER A 2 2.97 25.36 11.60
CA SER A 2 2.23 24.34 10.92
C SER A 2 2.93 22.98 10.95
N GLY A 3 4.22 22.96 11.19
CA GLY A 3 4.95 21.69 11.13
C GLY A 3 4.45 20.67 12.13
N LYS A 4 4.07 21.11 13.29
CA LYS A 4 3.56 20.20 14.30
C LYS A 4 2.20 19.65 13.90
N ALA A 5 1.34 20.48 13.36
CA ALA A 5 0.03 20.03 12.91
C ALA A 5 0.17 19.06 11.75
N GLU A 6 1.13 19.29 10.88
CA GLU A 6 1.39 18.39 9.77
C GLU A 6 1.79 17.01 10.27
N ALA A 7 2.61 16.95 11.31
CA ALA A 7 3.05 15.68 11.86
C ALA A 7 1.90 14.86 12.41
N GLU A 8 0.84 15.53 12.88
CA GLU A 8 -0.30 14.84 13.46
C GLU A 8 -1.10 14.05 12.42
N PHE A 9 -0.96 14.39 11.16
CA PHE A 9 -1.71 13.74 10.09
C PHE A 9 -0.82 12.94 9.16
N MET A 10 0.42 12.68 9.58
CA MET A 10 1.35 11.94 8.75
C MET A 10 0.95 10.48 8.63
N PHE A 11 0.92 10.01 7.41
CA PHE A 11 0.63 8.62 7.09
C PHE A 11 1.64 8.17 6.05
N ARG A 12 2.28 7.04 6.29
CA ARG A 12 3.25 6.49 5.35
C ARG A 12 2.94 5.04 5.08
N LEU A 13 2.92 4.70 3.82
CA LEU A 13 2.68 3.34 3.38
C LEU A 13 3.83 2.90 2.49
N TRP A 14 4.45 1.80 2.86
CA TRP A 14 5.59 1.24 2.13
C TRP A 14 5.08 0.14 1.23
N ALA A 15 5.32 0.27 -0.07
CA ALA A 15 4.93 -0.71 -1.07
C ALA A 15 6.18 -1.39 -1.61
N LYS A 16 6.12 -2.72 -1.67
CA LYS A 16 7.27 -3.52 -2.09
C LYS A 16 6.82 -4.58 -3.08
N ILE A 17 7.58 -4.76 -4.15
CA ILE A 17 7.34 -5.84 -5.11
C ILE A 17 8.43 -6.87 -4.96
N PHE A 18 8.02 -8.11 -4.72
CA PHE A 18 8.93 -9.24 -4.53
C PHE A 18 8.80 -10.23 -5.67
N ARG A 19 9.94 -10.74 -6.12
CA ARG A 19 10.00 -11.83 -7.10
C ARG A 19 11.19 -12.70 -6.75
N ASP A 20 10.94 -14.01 -6.66
CA ASP A 20 11.98 -15.00 -6.32
C ASP A 20 12.64 -14.65 -4.99
N ASN A 21 11.83 -14.23 -4.01
CA ASN A 21 12.28 -13.85 -2.66
C ASN A 21 13.19 -12.63 -2.65
N ARG A 22 13.15 -11.82 -3.70
CA ARG A 22 13.95 -10.61 -3.78
C ARG A 22 13.06 -9.40 -3.92
N LEU A 23 13.42 -8.33 -3.22
CA LEU A 23 12.78 -7.03 -3.38
C LEU A 23 13.28 -6.41 -4.68
N ILE A 24 12.41 -6.29 -5.68
CA ILE A 24 12.80 -5.75 -6.97
C ILE A 24 12.42 -4.29 -7.15
N LYS A 25 11.38 -3.83 -6.44
CA LYS A 25 10.96 -2.43 -6.48
C LYS A 25 10.32 -2.08 -5.15
N ASP A 26 10.46 -0.83 -4.74
CA ASP A 26 9.71 -0.34 -3.59
C ASP A 26 9.50 1.15 -3.71
N THR A 27 8.52 1.65 -2.97
CA THR A 27 8.25 3.06 -2.87
C THR A 27 7.51 3.32 -1.56
N VAL A 28 7.62 4.56 -1.07
CA VAL A 28 6.89 4.97 0.13
C VAL A 28 5.98 6.11 -0.28
N ILE A 29 4.69 5.95 0.01
CA ILE A 29 3.70 6.98 -0.25
C ILE A 29 3.42 7.69 1.07
N CYS A 30 3.59 9.00 1.07
CA CYS A 30 3.33 9.84 2.23
C CYS A 30 2.04 10.61 2.01
N ASN A 31 1.20 10.67 3.01
CA ASN A 31 -0.04 11.40 2.93
C ASN A 31 -0.27 12.13 4.24
N ASP A 32 -0.28 13.46 4.18
CA ASP A 32 -0.51 14.29 5.36
C ASP A 32 -1.89 14.92 5.36
N CYS A 33 -2.78 14.43 4.51
CA CYS A 33 -4.15 14.94 4.45
C CYS A 33 -4.95 14.48 5.65
N GLU A 34 -5.92 15.28 6.03
CA GLU A 34 -6.84 14.96 7.12
C GLU A 34 -7.99 14.15 6.54
N ASP A 35 -7.82 12.84 6.50
CA ASP A 35 -8.79 11.95 5.90
C ASP A 35 -8.82 10.66 6.71
N THR A 36 -9.78 9.80 6.41
CA THR A 36 -9.87 8.52 7.10
C THR A 36 -8.73 7.61 6.67
N ARG A 37 -8.39 6.66 7.54
CA ARG A 37 -7.36 5.69 7.24
C ARG A 37 -7.68 4.91 5.97
N THR A 38 -8.93 4.51 5.82
CA THR A 38 -9.36 3.73 4.67
C THR A 38 -9.11 4.49 3.37
N HIS A 39 -9.48 5.77 3.33
CA HIS A 39 -9.26 6.58 2.14
C HIS A 39 -7.78 6.78 1.86
N LYS A 40 -6.98 6.98 2.91
CA LYS A 40 -5.53 7.15 2.74
C LYS A 40 -4.90 5.91 2.15
N VAL A 41 -5.34 4.73 2.60
CA VAL A 41 -4.81 3.47 2.06
C VAL A 41 -5.21 3.32 0.59
N PHE A 42 -6.46 3.59 0.25
CA PHE A 42 -6.90 3.46 -1.13
C PHE A 42 -6.19 4.44 -2.04
N GLN A 43 -6.01 5.69 -1.60
CA GLN A 43 -5.29 6.68 -2.40
C GLN A 43 -3.83 6.27 -2.59
N ALA A 44 -3.20 5.79 -1.53
CA ALA A 44 -1.82 5.35 -1.60
C ALA A 44 -1.68 4.18 -2.57
N LEU A 45 -2.62 3.25 -2.53
CA LEU A 45 -2.59 2.11 -3.44
C LEU A 45 -2.74 2.55 -4.89
N ASP A 46 -3.61 3.53 -5.16
CA ASP A 46 -3.75 4.09 -6.50
C ASP A 46 -2.43 4.68 -6.96
N ASP A 47 -1.76 5.45 -6.10
CA ASP A 47 -0.49 6.07 -6.43
C ASP A 47 0.59 5.01 -6.69
N ILE A 48 0.61 3.96 -5.89
CA ILE A 48 1.55 2.86 -6.04
C ILE A 48 1.34 2.17 -7.40
N CYS A 49 0.10 1.86 -7.72
CA CYS A 49 -0.21 1.19 -8.98
C CYS A 49 0.15 2.07 -10.16
N TYR A 50 -0.07 3.37 -10.04
CA TYR A 50 0.31 4.30 -11.09
C TYR A 50 1.83 4.31 -11.27
N GLU A 51 2.57 4.37 -10.16
CA GLU A 51 4.03 4.43 -10.21
C GLU A 51 4.63 3.15 -10.78
N PHE A 52 4.05 2.00 -10.43
CA PHE A 52 4.56 0.70 -10.88
C PHE A 52 3.92 0.23 -12.18
N ASP A 53 3.01 1.04 -12.74
CA ASP A 53 2.30 0.71 -13.98
C ASP A 53 1.52 -0.59 -13.85
N LEU A 54 0.73 -0.68 -12.81
CA LEU A 54 -0.08 -1.85 -12.50
C LEU A 54 -1.56 -1.51 -12.55
N GLY A 55 -2.39 -2.51 -12.90
CA GLY A 55 -3.82 -2.39 -12.68
C GLY A 55 -4.11 -2.45 -11.18
N LYS A 56 -5.26 -1.94 -10.78
CA LYS A 56 -5.61 -1.96 -9.36
C LYS A 56 -5.91 -3.37 -8.90
N PRO A 57 -5.35 -3.80 -7.78
CA PRO A 57 -5.66 -5.12 -7.25
C PRO A 57 -7.04 -5.15 -6.59
N ILE A 58 -7.57 -6.35 -6.47
CA ILE A 58 -8.86 -6.58 -5.84
C ILE A 58 -8.61 -6.93 -4.37
N TRP A 59 -9.37 -6.29 -3.48
CA TRP A 59 -9.32 -6.60 -2.05
C TRP A 59 -10.18 -7.83 -1.79
N LEU A 60 -9.53 -8.98 -1.64
CA LEU A 60 -10.23 -10.20 -1.27
C LEU A 60 -10.42 -10.24 0.24
N ASP A 61 -11.35 -11.06 0.71
CA ASP A 61 -11.62 -11.15 2.15
C ASP A 61 -10.38 -11.49 2.96
N ALA A 62 -9.57 -12.41 2.45
CA ALA A 62 -8.33 -12.79 3.14
C ALA A 62 -7.34 -11.63 3.19
N THR A 63 -7.28 -10.84 2.12
CA THR A 63 -6.39 -9.68 2.06
C THR A 63 -6.82 -8.63 3.09
N ILE A 64 -8.11 -8.37 3.17
CA ILE A 64 -8.65 -7.42 4.14
C ILE A 64 -8.35 -7.87 5.56
N ALA A 65 -8.56 -9.15 5.85
CA ALA A 65 -8.32 -9.70 7.17
C ALA A 65 -6.84 -9.58 7.55
N GLU A 66 -5.95 -9.85 6.61
CA GLU A 66 -4.52 -9.72 6.84
C GLU A 66 -4.15 -8.28 7.16
N PHE A 67 -4.68 -7.34 6.37
CA PHE A 67 -4.37 -5.94 6.57
C PHE A 67 -4.85 -5.43 7.92
N LYS A 68 -6.07 -5.83 8.31
CA LYS A 68 -6.62 -5.41 9.60
C LYS A 68 -5.81 -5.94 10.77
N ARG A 69 -5.22 -7.12 10.60
CA ARG A 69 -4.49 -7.78 11.69
C ARG A 69 -3.07 -7.29 11.82
N HIS A 70 -2.40 -7.01 10.69
CA HIS A 70 -0.96 -6.77 10.68
C HIS A 70 -0.55 -5.41 10.13
N ASP A 71 -1.49 -4.58 9.69
CA ASP A 71 -1.22 -3.30 9.01
C ASP A 71 -0.40 -3.50 7.75
N LYS A 72 -0.45 -4.70 7.18
CA LYS A 72 0.18 -5.00 5.92
C LYS A 72 -0.60 -6.11 5.22
N ALA A 73 -0.46 -6.15 3.91
CA ALA A 73 -1.16 -7.12 3.09
C ALA A 73 -0.35 -7.43 1.85
N ARG A 74 -0.54 -8.62 1.31
CA ARG A 74 0.10 -9.06 0.09
C ARG A 74 -0.94 -9.27 -0.98
N PHE A 75 -0.69 -8.67 -2.14
CA PHE A 75 -1.52 -8.84 -3.32
C PHE A 75 -0.78 -9.77 -4.27
N THR A 76 -1.31 -10.96 -4.45
CA THR A 76 -0.74 -11.97 -5.34
C THR A 76 -1.46 -11.96 -6.68
N GLN A 77 -1.14 -12.91 -7.54
CA GLN A 77 -1.84 -13.03 -8.82
C GLN A 77 -3.35 -13.14 -8.63
N ASP A 78 -3.80 -13.75 -7.53
CA ASP A 78 -5.23 -13.88 -7.25
C ASP A 78 -5.92 -12.55 -7.06
N ASN A 79 -5.17 -11.52 -6.70
CA ASN A 79 -5.72 -10.19 -6.47
C ASN A 79 -5.72 -9.33 -7.72
N PHE A 80 -5.14 -9.80 -8.82
CA PHE A 80 -5.04 -9.03 -10.06
C PHE A 80 -5.81 -9.71 -11.18
N ILE A 81 -6.51 -8.90 -11.96
CA ILE A 81 -7.25 -9.44 -13.12
C ILE A 81 -6.28 -9.81 -14.22
N GLU A 82 -5.26 -8.96 -14.44
CA GLU A 82 -4.28 -9.20 -15.49
C GLU A 82 -3.10 -9.97 -14.94
N ALA A 83 -2.32 -10.58 -15.84
CA ALA A 83 -1.14 -11.34 -15.43
C ALA A 83 -0.08 -10.40 -14.87
N ILE A 84 0.51 -10.79 -13.74
CA ILE A 84 1.62 -10.04 -13.16
C ILE A 84 2.90 -10.85 -13.32
N ASP A 85 4.04 -10.15 -13.39
CA ASP A 85 5.33 -10.80 -13.59
C ASP A 85 6.17 -10.84 -12.32
N PHE A 86 5.52 -10.74 -11.17
CA PHE A 86 6.17 -10.80 -9.86
C PHE A 86 5.34 -11.68 -8.94
N ASP A 87 5.88 -12.01 -7.78
CA ASP A 87 5.20 -12.92 -6.87
C ASP A 87 4.08 -12.22 -6.12
N TYR A 88 4.37 -11.05 -5.55
CA TYR A 88 3.36 -10.29 -4.85
C TYR A 88 3.80 -8.85 -4.64
N LEU A 89 2.80 -8.01 -4.44
CA LEU A 89 2.97 -6.63 -4.01
C LEU A 89 2.58 -6.58 -2.53
N GLU A 90 3.49 -6.16 -1.68
CA GLU A 90 3.21 -6.03 -0.25
C GLU A 90 3.08 -4.56 0.10
N ILE A 91 2.01 -4.22 0.82
CA ILE A 91 1.86 -2.87 1.37
C ILE A 91 1.94 -2.97 2.89
N HIS A 92 2.55 -1.97 3.50
CA HIS A 92 2.78 -1.97 4.95
C HIS A 92 2.69 -0.54 5.46
N VAL A 93 1.77 -0.30 6.38
CA VAL A 93 1.65 1.01 7.02
C VAL A 93 2.79 1.13 8.02
N ILE A 94 3.73 2.03 7.78
CA ILE A 94 4.90 2.17 8.64
C ILE A 94 4.84 3.39 9.54
N GLU A 95 3.92 4.31 9.26
CA GLU A 95 3.71 5.46 10.13
C GLU A 95 2.28 5.94 10.01
N GLU A 96 1.65 6.16 11.16
CA GLU A 96 0.26 6.58 11.18
C GLU A 96 0.00 7.28 12.50
N ASP A 97 -0.70 8.39 12.47
CA ASP A 97 -1.03 9.14 13.69
C ASP A 97 -2.47 8.94 14.12
#